data_9ed65c41ec3b0da79c46ac94d97d4da5
#
_entry.id   9ed65c41ec3b0da79c46ac94d97d4da5
#
_cell.length_a   1.000
_cell.length_b   1.000
_cell.length_c   1.000
_cell.angle_alpha   90.00
_cell.angle_beta   90.00
_cell.angle_gamma   90.00
#
_symmetry.space_group_name_H-M   'P 1'
#
loop_
_entity.id
_entity.type
_entity.pdbx_description
1 polymer ?
#
loop_
_entity_poly.entity_id
_entity_poly.type
_entity_poly.pdbx_seq_one_letter_code
_entity_poly.pdbx_strand_id
1 'polypeptide(L)'
;MTSPSLPITLSLQQLLPKETLPESLVDVPVLGLCLDSRKVKLGDVFVAVPGLAQDGRDYIASALEAGAVAVLAEANGLTGKVDERVVLIPGLNKQLSGIAGHFFAEPSDQLVLVGITGTNGKTTCSQLLAQLFSFMVGPTGVMGTLGCGVVVGGKSTLLDTGMTTPDAITTQAVLADYVDGKVDRAVMEVSSHSLDQFRVQALAFHTAVFTNLSRDHLDYHGDLVEYAGAKMQLFAMPGLMNAVINIDDSVGSEVAMKLPPSVNLCGYSLFNSNASIYAEDVVLSVSGLQAYIRTPWGSGVLKSHLLGRFNLQNLMAVIGAACLQGLSLNEVLSVISQLQAVPGRMELISSDAGSQSTDVQCSGPQVVVDFAHTPAALESVLMTLREHCEGQLCFVFGCGGDRDRG
;
A
#
# COMPACT_ATOMS: atom_id res chain seq x y z
N MET A 1 16.71 1.68 14.23
CA MET A 1 16.04 0.38 14.30
C MET A 1 16.88 -0.52 15.16
N THR A 2 16.35 -1.00 16.25
CA THR A 2 16.89 -2.15 16.99
C THR A 2 16.78 -3.34 16.04
N SER A 3 17.78 -4.22 16.00
CA SER A 3 17.66 -5.49 15.28
C SER A 3 16.36 -6.15 15.73
N PRO A 4 15.54 -6.69 14.79
CA PRO A 4 14.31 -7.38 15.18
C PRO A 4 14.66 -8.41 16.24
N SER A 5 13.78 -8.57 17.23
CA SER A 5 13.90 -9.69 18.16
C SER A 5 13.98 -10.94 17.30
N LEU A 6 15.07 -11.72 17.42
CA LEU A 6 15.25 -12.91 16.60
C LEU A 6 13.99 -13.77 16.74
N PRO A 7 13.32 -14.14 15.64
CA PRO A 7 12.19 -15.03 15.70
C PRO A 7 12.60 -16.31 16.43
N ILE A 8 11.64 -17.02 16.99
CA ILE A 8 11.85 -18.38 17.49
C ILE A 8 12.59 -19.13 16.39
N THR A 9 13.81 -19.59 16.63
CA THR A 9 14.60 -20.25 15.59
C THR A 9 13.85 -21.49 15.13
N LEU A 10 13.21 -21.41 13.94
CA LEU A 10 12.50 -22.53 13.35
C LEU A 10 13.51 -23.47 12.67
N SER A 11 13.27 -24.78 12.75
CA SER A 11 13.94 -25.70 11.83
C SER A 11 13.34 -25.59 10.44
N LEU A 12 14.07 -26.04 9.41
CA LEU A 12 13.58 -26.01 8.04
C LEU A 12 12.28 -26.83 7.87
N GLN A 13 12.14 -27.96 8.59
CA GLN A 13 10.89 -28.75 8.58
C GLN A 13 9.74 -28.00 9.26
N GLN A 14 10.02 -27.25 10.32
CA GLN A 14 8.99 -26.40 10.95
C GLN A 14 8.56 -25.26 10.03
N LEU A 15 9.50 -24.66 9.29
CA LEU A 15 9.20 -23.64 8.30
C LEU A 15 8.35 -24.19 7.14
N LEU A 16 8.61 -25.44 6.73
CA LEU A 16 7.98 -26.10 5.59
C LEU A 16 7.21 -27.36 6.03
N PRO A 17 6.15 -27.23 6.84
CA PRO A 17 5.49 -28.40 7.45
C PRO A 17 4.79 -29.34 6.44
N LYS A 18 4.52 -28.85 5.22
CA LYS A 18 3.86 -29.61 4.16
C LYS A 18 4.83 -30.28 3.20
N GLU A 19 6.11 -29.95 3.26
CA GLU A 19 7.13 -30.49 2.39
C GLU A 19 7.82 -31.69 3.00
N THR A 20 8.18 -32.64 2.17
CA THR A 20 9.03 -33.78 2.59
C THR A 20 10.47 -33.42 2.35
N LEU A 21 11.23 -33.23 3.42
CA LEU A 21 12.64 -32.84 3.37
C LEU A 21 13.58 -34.04 3.44
N PRO A 22 14.78 -33.96 2.84
CA PRO A 22 15.88 -34.87 3.17
C PRO A 22 16.18 -34.86 4.67
N GLU A 23 16.55 -36.01 5.23
CA GLU A 23 16.85 -36.15 6.66
C GLU A 23 17.91 -35.15 7.15
N SER A 24 18.90 -34.85 6.29
CA SER A 24 19.95 -33.85 6.56
C SER A 24 19.45 -32.42 6.70
N LEU A 25 18.25 -32.10 6.23
CA LEU A 25 17.67 -30.75 6.24
C LEU A 25 16.58 -30.55 7.29
N VAL A 26 16.02 -31.61 7.86
CA VAL A 26 14.86 -31.56 8.78
C VAL A 26 15.11 -30.60 9.96
N ASP A 27 16.24 -30.77 10.64
CA ASP A 27 16.58 -30.03 11.86
C ASP A 27 17.48 -28.81 11.60
N VAL A 28 17.71 -28.43 10.34
CA VAL A 28 18.55 -27.26 10.02
C VAL A 28 17.88 -25.98 10.52
N PRO A 29 18.54 -25.19 11.40
CA PRO A 29 18.00 -23.95 11.89
C PRO A 29 17.99 -22.88 10.81
N VAL A 30 16.86 -22.17 10.69
CA VAL A 30 16.67 -21.07 9.74
C VAL A 30 16.82 -19.75 10.50
N LEU A 31 17.81 -18.94 10.12
CA LEU A 31 18.08 -17.64 10.75
C LEU A 31 17.52 -16.46 9.94
N GLY A 32 17.26 -16.66 8.66
CA GLY A 32 16.71 -15.63 7.78
C GLY A 32 16.23 -16.20 6.45
N LEU A 33 15.43 -15.40 5.73
CA LEU A 33 14.99 -15.66 4.35
C LEU A 33 15.58 -14.60 3.43
N CYS A 34 16.11 -14.98 2.28
CA CYS A 34 16.78 -14.07 1.37
C CYS A 34 16.43 -14.34 -0.10
N LEU A 35 16.03 -13.30 -0.85
CA LEU A 35 15.77 -13.35 -2.30
C LEU A 35 16.97 -12.89 -3.14
N ASP A 36 17.94 -12.17 -2.55
CA ASP A 36 19.10 -11.63 -3.25
C ASP A 36 20.36 -12.39 -2.81
N SER A 37 20.93 -13.21 -3.68
CA SER A 37 22.10 -14.03 -3.38
C SER A 37 23.31 -13.22 -2.86
N ARG A 38 23.42 -11.94 -3.21
CA ARG A 38 24.45 -11.02 -2.75
C ARG A 38 24.28 -10.57 -1.30
N LYS A 39 23.09 -10.76 -0.73
CA LYS A 39 22.73 -10.37 0.64
C LYS A 39 22.62 -11.55 1.58
N VAL A 40 22.83 -12.76 1.10
CA VAL A 40 22.80 -14.00 1.89
C VAL A 40 23.80 -13.91 3.02
N LYS A 41 23.36 -14.29 4.22
CA LYS A 41 24.17 -14.41 5.43
C LYS A 41 24.23 -15.88 5.88
N LEU A 42 25.21 -16.18 6.70
CA LEU A 42 25.32 -17.52 7.28
C LEU A 42 24.06 -17.88 8.08
N GLY A 43 23.44 -19.01 7.75
CA GLY A 43 22.20 -19.46 8.39
C GLY A 43 20.92 -19.04 7.65
N ASP A 44 21.02 -18.25 6.58
CA ASP A 44 19.86 -17.91 5.76
C ASP A 44 19.41 -19.08 4.88
N VAL A 45 18.13 -19.09 4.56
CA VAL A 45 17.55 -19.87 3.47
C VAL A 45 17.41 -18.94 2.25
N PHE A 46 18.07 -19.29 1.16
CA PHE A 46 17.93 -18.55 -0.10
C PHE A 46 16.68 -19.01 -0.85
N VAL A 47 15.90 -18.04 -1.37
CA VAL A 47 14.68 -18.33 -2.16
C VAL A 47 14.94 -18.02 -3.62
N ALA A 48 14.96 -19.07 -4.44
CA ALA A 48 15.31 -19.02 -5.86
C ALA A 48 14.05 -19.15 -6.74
N VAL A 49 13.45 -18.02 -7.07
CA VAL A 49 12.27 -17.91 -7.95
C VAL A 49 12.63 -17.22 -9.27
N PRO A 50 12.00 -17.58 -10.38
CA PRO A 50 12.09 -16.82 -11.62
C PRO A 50 11.53 -15.41 -11.41
N GLY A 51 12.31 -14.39 -11.75
CA GLY A 51 11.89 -13.01 -11.78
C GLY A 51 11.64 -12.51 -13.21
N LEU A 52 11.16 -11.26 -13.36
CA LEU A 52 10.89 -10.67 -14.68
C LEU A 52 12.17 -10.41 -15.50
N ALA A 53 13.26 -10.05 -14.86
CA ALA A 53 14.53 -9.68 -15.51
C ALA A 53 15.62 -10.74 -15.35
N GLN A 54 15.58 -11.52 -14.28
CA GLN A 54 16.60 -12.52 -13.93
C GLN A 54 15.94 -13.73 -13.29
N ASP A 55 16.53 -14.90 -13.48
CA ASP A 55 16.09 -16.11 -12.80
C ASP A 55 16.91 -16.33 -11.53
N GLY A 56 16.26 -16.29 -10.36
CA GLY A 56 16.92 -16.52 -9.08
C GLY A 56 17.62 -17.88 -8.97
N ARG A 57 17.21 -18.87 -9.79
CA ARG A 57 17.80 -20.20 -9.81
C ARG A 57 19.22 -20.24 -10.37
N ASP A 58 19.59 -19.25 -11.20
CA ASP A 58 20.96 -19.11 -11.73
C ASP A 58 21.98 -18.77 -10.61
N TYR A 59 21.49 -18.31 -9.44
CA TYR A 59 22.31 -17.89 -8.31
C TYR A 59 22.36 -18.89 -7.16
N ILE A 60 21.83 -20.11 -7.34
CA ILE A 60 21.80 -21.16 -6.29
C ILE A 60 23.21 -21.46 -5.78
N ALA A 61 24.16 -21.70 -6.69
CA ALA A 61 25.53 -22.05 -6.32
C ALA A 61 26.19 -20.93 -5.49
N SER A 62 26.06 -19.68 -5.96
CA SER A 62 26.64 -18.51 -5.25
C SER A 62 26.01 -18.26 -3.89
N ALA A 63 24.70 -18.51 -3.73
CA ALA A 63 24.01 -18.39 -2.46
C ALA A 63 24.49 -19.47 -1.45
N LEU A 64 24.69 -20.71 -1.90
CA LEU A 64 25.24 -21.79 -1.08
C LEU A 64 26.69 -21.52 -0.66
N GLU A 65 27.52 -20.97 -1.56
CA GLU A 65 28.89 -20.51 -1.25
C GLU A 65 28.93 -19.35 -0.27
N ALA A 66 27.93 -18.44 -0.34
CA ALA A 66 27.79 -17.32 0.60
C ALA A 66 27.32 -17.74 1.99
N GLY A 67 26.90 -19.00 2.20
CA GLY A 67 26.54 -19.54 3.51
C GLY A 67 25.05 -19.81 3.70
N ALA A 68 24.26 -19.84 2.64
CA ALA A 68 22.89 -20.33 2.72
C ALA A 68 22.88 -21.79 3.22
N VAL A 69 22.09 -22.07 4.25
CA VAL A 69 21.96 -23.41 4.84
C VAL A 69 21.08 -24.32 4.01
N ALA A 70 20.14 -23.75 3.27
CA ALA A 70 19.29 -24.42 2.29
C ALA A 70 18.86 -23.43 1.21
N VAL A 71 18.34 -23.96 0.11
CA VAL A 71 17.71 -23.17 -0.97
C VAL A 71 16.32 -23.70 -1.22
N LEU A 72 15.32 -22.83 -1.25
CA LEU A 72 13.99 -23.12 -1.77
C LEU A 72 13.97 -22.69 -3.24
N ALA A 73 13.75 -23.60 -4.16
CA ALA A 73 13.76 -23.29 -5.59
C ALA A 73 12.44 -23.66 -6.26
N GLU A 74 11.97 -22.79 -7.17
CA GLU A 74 10.84 -23.11 -8.04
C GLU A 74 11.14 -24.38 -8.85
N ALA A 75 10.31 -25.40 -8.67
CA ALA A 75 10.51 -26.69 -9.31
C ALA A 75 10.23 -26.67 -10.82
N ASN A 76 9.27 -25.85 -11.27
CA ASN A 76 8.85 -25.83 -12.66
C ASN A 76 9.97 -25.30 -13.56
N GLY A 77 10.33 -26.09 -14.58
CA GLY A 77 11.37 -25.75 -15.54
C GLY A 77 12.81 -25.95 -15.05
N LEU A 78 13.04 -26.44 -13.83
CA LEU A 78 14.35 -26.86 -13.37
C LEU A 78 14.58 -28.31 -13.79
N THR A 79 15.68 -28.58 -14.51
CA THR A 79 16.03 -29.91 -14.99
C THR A 79 17.45 -30.27 -14.55
N GLY A 80 17.71 -31.54 -14.26
CA GLY A 80 19.02 -32.03 -13.88
C GLY A 80 19.17 -32.34 -12.38
N LYS A 81 20.39 -32.68 -11.97
CA LYS A 81 20.72 -32.99 -10.59
C LYS A 81 20.97 -31.67 -9.82
N VAL A 82 20.28 -31.49 -8.74
CA VAL A 82 20.48 -30.34 -7.84
C VAL A 82 21.30 -30.73 -6.61
N ASP A 83 21.89 -29.74 -5.93
CA ASP A 83 22.58 -29.93 -4.66
C ASP A 83 21.58 -30.48 -3.61
N GLU A 84 22.05 -31.33 -2.67
CA GLU A 84 21.19 -31.95 -1.64
C GLU A 84 20.57 -30.91 -0.67
N ARG A 85 21.10 -29.68 -0.62
CA ARG A 85 20.55 -28.58 0.14
C ARG A 85 19.45 -27.80 -0.58
N VAL A 86 19.06 -28.21 -1.80
CA VAL A 86 18.02 -27.55 -2.58
C VAL A 86 16.71 -28.30 -2.43
N VAL A 87 15.70 -27.60 -1.92
CA VAL A 87 14.32 -28.08 -1.81
C VAL A 87 13.52 -27.51 -2.98
N LEU A 88 12.98 -28.40 -3.81
CA LEU A 88 12.18 -28.04 -4.99
C LEU A 88 10.72 -27.91 -4.61
N ILE A 89 10.14 -26.72 -4.79
CA ILE A 89 8.75 -26.42 -4.43
C ILE A 89 8.01 -25.95 -5.68
N PRO A 90 7.00 -26.70 -6.16
CA PRO A 90 6.18 -26.28 -7.29
C PRO A 90 5.32 -25.05 -6.93
N GLY A 91 5.37 -23.99 -7.74
CA GLY A 91 4.62 -22.78 -7.51
C GLY A 91 5.10 -21.99 -6.27
N LEU A 92 6.39 -22.05 -5.99
CA LEU A 92 7.03 -21.39 -4.85
C LEU A 92 6.65 -19.90 -4.73
N ASN A 93 6.58 -19.20 -5.86
CA ASN A 93 6.23 -17.78 -5.86
C ASN A 93 4.84 -17.52 -5.24
N LYS A 94 3.88 -18.42 -5.42
CA LYS A 94 2.54 -18.33 -4.83
C LYS A 94 2.53 -18.67 -3.33
N GLN A 95 3.50 -19.43 -2.87
CA GLN A 95 3.62 -19.88 -1.48
C GLN A 95 4.52 -18.96 -0.64
N LEU A 96 5.35 -18.15 -1.28
CA LEU A 96 6.40 -17.37 -0.61
C LEU A 96 5.86 -16.43 0.45
N SER A 97 4.73 -15.75 0.18
CA SER A 97 4.09 -14.87 1.18
C SER A 97 3.68 -15.64 2.44
N GLY A 98 3.20 -16.88 2.29
CA GLY A 98 2.85 -17.73 3.43
C GLY A 98 4.08 -18.30 4.15
N ILE A 99 5.11 -18.73 3.41
CA ILE A 99 6.37 -19.20 4.01
C ILE A 99 7.01 -18.07 4.83
N ALA A 100 7.05 -16.86 4.29
CA ALA A 100 7.57 -15.70 5.00
C ALA A 100 6.68 -15.33 6.19
N GLY A 101 5.35 -15.38 6.05
CA GLY A 101 4.41 -15.17 7.16
C GLY A 101 4.69 -16.12 8.32
N HIS A 102 4.81 -17.41 8.01
CA HIS A 102 5.13 -18.42 9.00
C HIS A 102 6.47 -18.18 9.68
N PHE A 103 7.50 -17.79 8.93
CA PHE A 103 8.82 -17.45 9.46
C PHE A 103 8.77 -16.28 10.45
N PHE A 104 7.95 -15.26 10.16
CA PHE A 104 7.78 -14.06 10.99
C PHE A 104 6.59 -14.16 11.96
N ALA A 105 6.08 -15.36 12.25
CA ALA A 105 4.99 -15.62 13.21
C ALA A 105 3.66 -14.90 12.85
N GLU A 106 3.29 -14.92 11.58
CA GLU A 106 2.03 -14.40 11.02
C GLU A 106 1.71 -12.96 11.47
N PRO A 107 2.58 -11.98 11.20
CA PRO A 107 2.44 -10.65 11.79
C PRO A 107 1.17 -9.93 11.34
N SER A 108 0.65 -10.21 10.14
CA SER A 108 -0.59 -9.60 9.66
C SER A 108 -1.82 -10.00 10.48
N ASP A 109 -1.81 -11.16 11.14
CA ASP A 109 -2.92 -11.63 12.00
C ASP A 109 -2.94 -10.87 13.34
N GLN A 110 -1.85 -10.21 13.68
CA GLN A 110 -1.68 -9.46 14.93
C GLN A 110 -1.93 -7.95 14.75
N LEU A 111 -2.25 -7.51 13.53
CA LEU A 111 -2.45 -6.10 13.15
C LEU A 111 -3.84 -5.89 12.55
N VAL A 112 -4.43 -4.72 12.79
CA VAL A 112 -5.54 -4.26 11.96
C VAL A 112 -4.95 -3.68 10.67
N LEU A 113 -4.82 -4.54 9.63
CA LEU A 113 -4.18 -4.19 8.38
C LEU A 113 -5.18 -3.62 7.37
N VAL A 114 -4.88 -2.43 6.82
CA VAL A 114 -5.64 -1.80 5.74
C VAL A 114 -4.84 -1.83 4.46
N GLY A 115 -5.39 -2.47 3.42
CA GLY A 115 -4.81 -2.48 2.08
C GLY A 115 -5.50 -1.47 1.15
N ILE A 116 -4.72 -0.65 0.45
CA ILE A 116 -5.25 0.38 -0.46
C ILE A 116 -4.76 0.11 -1.87
N THR A 117 -5.70 -0.10 -2.80
CA THR A 117 -5.40 -0.28 -4.22
C THR A 117 -6.14 0.72 -5.10
N GLY A 118 -5.72 0.84 -6.35
CA GLY A 118 -6.23 1.75 -7.36
C GLY A 118 -5.11 2.24 -8.28
N THR A 119 -5.41 3.01 -9.31
CA THR A 119 -4.39 3.64 -10.13
C THR A 119 -3.81 4.86 -9.41
N ASN A 120 -4.63 5.80 -9.02
CA ASN A 120 -4.25 7.03 -8.32
C ASN A 120 -4.81 7.06 -6.89
N GLY A 121 -4.23 7.90 -6.01
CA GLY A 121 -4.73 8.11 -4.65
C GLY A 121 -4.23 7.13 -3.58
N LYS A 122 -3.56 6.03 -3.93
CA LYS A 122 -3.04 5.05 -2.96
C LYS A 122 -2.16 5.70 -1.89
N THR A 123 -1.13 6.40 -2.32
CA THR A 123 -0.17 7.08 -1.41
C THR A 123 -0.85 8.14 -0.56
N THR A 124 -1.73 8.92 -1.16
CA THR A 124 -2.48 9.94 -0.43
C THR A 124 -3.37 9.30 0.63
N CYS A 125 -4.18 8.30 0.27
CA CYS A 125 -5.06 7.62 1.21
C CYS A 125 -4.26 6.91 2.31
N SER A 126 -3.15 6.22 1.98
CA SER A 126 -2.36 5.50 2.99
C SER A 126 -1.73 6.45 4.00
N GLN A 127 -1.14 7.54 3.56
CA GLN A 127 -0.53 8.53 4.42
C GLN A 127 -1.56 9.29 5.27
N LEU A 128 -2.68 9.71 4.67
CA LEU A 128 -3.76 10.40 5.41
C LEU A 128 -4.41 9.50 6.44
N LEU A 129 -4.67 8.23 6.10
CA LEU A 129 -5.24 7.28 7.05
C LEU A 129 -4.28 6.94 8.19
N ALA A 130 -2.99 6.77 7.88
CA ALA A 130 -1.97 6.54 8.90
C ALA A 130 -1.81 7.77 9.83
N GLN A 131 -1.84 9.00 9.30
CA GLN A 131 -1.88 10.21 10.11
C GLN A 131 -3.12 10.24 11.01
N LEU A 132 -4.31 10.00 10.45
CA LEU A 132 -5.57 10.00 11.20
C LEU A 132 -5.52 9.01 12.35
N PHE A 133 -5.13 7.75 12.09
CA PHE A 133 -5.01 6.74 13.14
C PHE A 133 -3.96 7.12 14.18
N SER A 134 -2.85 7.74 13.77
CA SER A 134 -1.81 8.16 14.70
C SER A 134 -2.25 9.25 15.67
N PHE A 135 -3.22 10.10 15.29
CA PHE A 135 -3.84 11.09 16.16
C PHE A 135 -4.93 10.50 17.06
N MET A 136 -5.70 9.52 16.56
CA MET A 136 -6.91 9.06 17.24
C MET A 136 -6.68 7.78 18.06
N VAL A 137 -5.77 6.92 17.62
CA VAL A 137 -5.59 5.59 18.22
C VAL A 137 -4.18 5.44 18.80
N GLY A 138 -3.16 5.84 18.05
CA GLY A 138 -1.76 5.68 18.48
C GLY A 138 -0.81 5.40 17.31
N PRO A 139 0.43 5.01 17.58
CA PRO A 139 1.42 4.71 16.57
C PRO A 139 0.85 3.79 15.49
N THR A 140 1.02 4.16 14.22
CA THR A 140 0.44 3.45 13.07
C THR A 140 1.51 3.13 12.04
N GLY A 141 1.61 1.88 11.65
CA GLY A 141 2.50 1.44 10.58
C GLY A 141 2.03 1.97 9.21
N VAL A 142 2.96 2.36 8.37
CA VAL A 142 2.65 2.71 6.97
C VAL A 142 3.68 2.11 6.04
N MET A 143 3.23 1.57 4.90
CA MET A 143 4.08 0.96 3.87
C MET A 143 3.57 1.37 2.49
N GLY A 144 4.41 1.96 1.66
CA GLY A 144 4.01 2.42 0.34
C GLY A 144 5.14 3.06 -0.47
N THR A 145 4.76 3.82 -1.46
CA THR A 145 5.67 4.49 -2.41
C THR A 145 6.69 5.41 -1.72
N LEU A 146 6.33 6.02 -0.61
CA LEU A 146 7.23 6.88 0.17
C LEU A 146 8.14 6.10 1.13
N GLY A 147 8.01 4.78 1.17
CA GLY A 147 8.76 3.91 2.06
C GLY A 147 7.88 3.26 3.14
N CYS A 148 8.53 2.68 4.15
CA CYS A 148 7.88 2.07 5.31
C CYS A 148 8.37 2.69 6.61
N GLY A 149 7.49 2.74 7.62
CA GLY A 149 7.82 3.29 8.95
C GLY A 149 6.59 3.42 9.83
N VAL A 150 6.75 4.10 10.96
CA VAL A 150 5.67 4.33 11.93
C VAL A 150 5.34 5.82 11.99
N VAL A 151 4.05 6.13 11.90
CA VAL A 151 3.50 7.48 12.05
C VAL A 151 3.08 7.69 13.50
N VAL A 152 3.54 8.77 14.12
CA VAL A 152 3.22 9.15 15.51
C VAL A 152 2.83 10.62 15.52
N GLY A 153 1.62 10.94 15.97
CA GLY A 153 1.13 12.33 16.01
C GLY A 153 1.23 13.02 14.64
N GLY A 154 0.90 12.32 13.57
CA GLY A 154 0.94 12.82 12.19
C GLY A 154 2.33 12.90 11.54
N LYS A 155 3.40 12.57 12.26
CA LYS A 155 4.78 12.64 11.76
C LYS A 155 5.39 11.25 11.58
N SER A 156 6.19 11.06 10.54
CA SER A 156 6.88 9.80 10.28
C SER A 156 8.31 10.04 9.78
N THR A 157 9.16 9.03 10.04
CA THR A 157 10.43 8.86 9.31
C THR A 157 10.30 7.56 8.53
N LEU A 158 10.32 7.66 7.21
CA LEU A 158 10.13 6.53 6.33
C LEU A 158 11.46 6.07 5.74
N LEU A 159 11.64 4.77 5.64
CA LEU A 159 12.75 4.13 4.96
C LEU A 159 12.30 3.70 3.58
N ASP A 160 13.01 4.13 2.56
CA ASP A 160 12.73 3.75 1.18
C ASP A 160 12.96 2.23 1.00
N THR A 161 11.98 1.57 0.42
CA THR A 161 12.04 0.14 0.06
C THR A 161 12.30 -0.08 -1.43
N GLY A 162 12.37 0.99 -2.21
CA GLY A 162 12.54 0.94 -3.66
C GLY A 162 11.30 0.50 -4.44
N MET A 163 10.21 0.17 -3.76
CA MET A 163 8.97 -0.31 -4.38
C MET A 163 7.74 0.15 -3.60
N THR A 164 6.64 0.41 -4.32
CA THR A 164 5.34 0.74 -3.70
C THR A 164 4.86 -0.36 -2.74
N THR A 165 5.02 -1.62 -3.14
CA THR A 165 4.75 -2.79 -2.29
C THR A 165 5.99 -3.69 -2.39
N PRO A 166 6.74 -3.89 -1.32
CA PRO A 166 7.94 -4.72 -1.33
C PRO A 166 7.68 -6.18 -1.71
N ASP A 167 8.74 -6.98 -1.85
CA ASP A 167 8.63 -8.42 -2.00
C ASP A 167 7.98 -9.07 -0.75
N ALA A 168 7.60 -10.33 -0.87
CA ALA A 168 6.84 -11.02 0.17
C ALA A 168 7.62 -11.16 1.50
N ILE A 169 8.94 -11.39 1.44
CA ILE A 169 9.78 -11.52 2.64
C ILE A 169 9.92 -10.17 3.33
N THR A 170 10.27 -9.13 2.57
CA THR A 170 10.40 -7.76 3.09
C THR A 170 9.07 -7.25 3.67
N THR A 171 7.94 -7.55 3.01
CA THR A 171 6.61 -7.14 3.49
C THR A 171 6.31 -7.77 4.85
N GLN A 172 6.52 -9.07 5.01
CA GLN A 172 6.29 -9.77 6.28
C GLN A 172 7.25 -9.30 7.37
N ALA A 173 8.53 -9.08 7.03
CA ALA A 173 9.53 -8.57 7.98
C ALA A 173 9.14 -7.18 8.53
N VAL A 174 8.69 -6.26 7.66
CA VAL A 174 8.25 -4.93 8.09
C VAL A 174 7.00 -5.00 8.97
N LEU A 175 6.05 -5.89 8.66
CA LEU A 175 4.88 -6.10 9.52
C LEU A 175 5.27 -6.68 10.89
N ALA A 176 6.26 -7.58 10.94
CA ALA A 176 6.79 -8.09 12.19
C ALA A 176 7.48 -6.99 13.03
N ASP A 177 8.26 -6.10 12.37
CA ASP A 177 8.84 -4.93 13.05
C ASP A 177 7.74 -4.03 13.67
N TYR A 178 6.58 -3.88 13.02
CA TYR A 178 5.46 -3.13 13.58
C TYR A 178 4.87 -3.82 14.82
N VAL A 179 4.68 -5.13 14.78
CA VAL A 179 4.19 -5.92 15.94
C VAL A 179 5.16 -5.81 17.11
N ASP A 180 6.46 -5.99 16.87
CA ASP A 180 7.50 -5.85 17.89
C ASP A 180 7.53 -4.43 18.49
N GLY A 181 7.28 -3.43 17.64
CA GLY A 181 7.16 -2.02 18.02
C GLY A 181 5.86 -1.67 18.74
N LYS A 182 4.98 -2.64 19.04
CA LYS A 182 3.67 -2.43 19.70
C LYS A 182 2.74 -1.54 18.89
N VAL A 183 2.80 -1.66 17.57
CA VAL A 183 1.87 -1.02 16.64
C VAL A 183 0.67 -1.94 16.45
N ASP A 184 -0.53 -1.43 16.67
CA ASP A 184 -1.76 -2.23 16.55
C ASP A 184 -2.39 -2.16 15.15
N ARG A 185 -2.03 -1.16 14.35
CA ARG A 185 -2.60 -0.89 13.03
C ARG A 185 -1.54 -0.59 12.00
N ALA A 186 -1.76 -1.07 10.79
CA ALA A 186 -0.91 -0.70 9.66
C ALA A 186 -1.75 -0.41 8.41
N VAL A 187 -1.28 0.51 7.59
CA VAL A 187 -1.87 0.89 6.31
C VAL A 187 -0.84 0.66 5.22
N MET A 188 -1.20 -0.07 4.18
CA MET A 188 -0.26 -0.32 3.10
C MET A 188 -0.86 -0.08 1.72
N GLU A 189 -0.03 0.42 0.82
CA GLU A 189 -0.34 0.46 -0.60
C GLU A 189 -0.21 -0.95 -1.19
N VAL A 190 -1.24 -1.40 -1.89
CA VAL A 190 -1.26 -2.70 -2.56
C VAL A 190 -1.29 -2.46 -4.06
N SER A 191 -0.14 -2.62 -4.72
CA SER A 191 -0.01 -2.45 -6.17
C SER A 191 -0.60 -3.64 -6.92
N SER A 192 -1.03 -3.42 -8.18
CA SER A 192 -1.48 -4.53 -9.04
C SER A 192 -0.37 -5.56 -9.27
N HIS A 193 0.89 -5.10 -9.40
CA HIS A 193 2.04 -5.99 -9.51
C HIS A 193 2.20 -6.90 -8.27
N SER A 194 2.01 -6.35 -7.06
CA SER A 194 2.15 -7.14 -5.84
C SER A 194 1.05 -8.21 -5.70
N LEU A 195 -0.15 -7.91 -6.20
CA LEU A 195 -1.26 -8.86 -6.24
C LEU A 195 -1.00 -9.96 -7.28
N ASP A 196 -0.65 -9.56 -8.50
CA ASP A 196 -0.35 -10.50 -9.59
C ASP A 196 0.86 -11.39 -9.30
N GLN A 197 1.88 -10.86 -8.63
CA GLN A 197 3.08 -11.57 -8.22
C GLN A 197 2.96 -12.26 -6.85
N PHE A 198 1.77 -12.35 -6.27
CA PHE A 198 1.48 -13.05 -5.00
C PHE A 198 2.27 -12.53 -3.77
N ARG A 199 2.84 -11.31 -3.84
CA ARG A 199 3.68 -10.77 -2.75
C ARG A 199 2.91 -10.58 -1.44
N VAL A 200 1.60 -10.40 -1.51
CA VAL A 200 0.70 -10.11 -0.39
C VAL A 200 -0.35 -11.22 -0.18
N GLN A 201 -0.18 -12.38 -0.82
CA GLN A 201 -1.18 -13.44 -0.91
C GLN A 201 -1.61 -14.00 0.45
N ALA A 202 -0.71 -14.06 1.42
CA ALA A 202 -0.97 -14.59 2.76
C ALA A 202 -1.17 -13.50 3.82
N LEU A 203 -1.39 -12.25 3.43
CA LEU A 203 -1.68 -11.20 4.40
C LEU A 203 -3.16 -11.20 4.80
N ALA A 204 -3.42 -11.07 6.09
CA ALA A 204 -4.77 -10.93 6.65
C ALA A 204 -5.22 -9.46 6.61
N PHE A 205 -5.82 -9.03 5.49
CA PHE A 205 -6.38 -7.68 5.40
C PHE A 205 -7.72 -7.59 6.14
N HIS A 206 -7.79 -6.69 7.11
CA HIS A 206 -9.04 -6.35 7.79
C HIS A 206 -9.95 -5.47 6.91
N THR A 207 -9.36 -4.50 6.22
CA THR A 207 -10.09 -3.53 5.37
C THR A 207 -9.36 -3.36 4.04
N ALA A 208 -10.09 -3.41 2.93
CA ALA A 208 -9.60 -3.11 1.60
C ALA A 208 -10.23 -1.80 1.08
N VAL A 209 -9.42 -0.96 0.45
CA VAL A 209 -9.85 0.32 -0.13
C VAL A 209 -9.58 0.33 -1.62
N PHE A 210 -10.58 0.69 -2.44
CA PHE A 210 -10.45 0.93 -3.87
C PHE A 210 -10.67 2.40 -4.19
N THR A 211 -9.68 3.03 -4.80
CA THR A 211 -9.75 4.46 -5.14
C THR A 211 -10.28 4.72 -6.54
N ASN A 212 -9.66 4.17 -7.57
CA ASN A 212 -10.04 4.32 -8.98
C ASN A 212 -9.23 3.40 -9.89
N LEU A 213 -9.66 3.28 -11.16
CA LEU A 213 -8.89 2.65 -12.21
C LEU A 213 -8.85 3.55 -13.44
N SER A 214 -7.65 3.84 -13.93
CA SER A 214 -7.42 4.52 -15.20
C SER A 214 -6.29 3.81 -15.97
N ARG A 215 -6.06 4.20 -17.21
CA ARG A 215 -5.02 3.58 -18.05
C ARG A 215 -3.63 3.81 -17.43
N ASP A 216 -2.99 2.72 -17.01
CA ASP A 216 -1.64 2.68 -16.47
C ASP A 216 -1.14 1.22 -16.48
N HIS A 217 0.18 0.99 -16.48
CA HIS A 217 0.79 -0.33 -16.38
C HIS A 217 0.31 -1.38 -17.42
N LEU A 218 -0.15 -0.94 -18.60
CA LEU A 218 -0.60 -1.86 -19.66
C LEU A 218 0.57 -2.57 -20.35
N ASP A 219 1.77 -2.04 -20.24
CA ASP A 219 3.02 -2.71 -20.63
C ASP A 219 3.26 -4.01 -19.86
N TYR A 220 2.77 -4.08 -18.61
CA TYR A 220 2.84 -5.26 -17.77
C TYR A 220 1.59 -6.14 -17.86
N HIS A 221 0.39 -5.56 -17.70
CA HIS A 221 -0.88 -6.29 -17.62
C HIS A 221 -1.50 -6.61 -18.98
N GLY A 222 -1.02 -5.99 -20.06
CA GLY A 222 -1.56 -6.18 -21.40
C GLY A 222 -2.78 -5.30 -21.68
N ASP A 223 -3.85 -5.41 -20.89
CA ASP A 223 -5.06 -4.61 -21.06
C ASP A 223 -5.69 -4.16 -19.73
N LEU A 224 -6.76 -3.36 -19.83
CA LEU A 224 -7.47 -2.83 -18.66
C LEU A 224 -8.24 -3.91 -17.88
N VAL A 225 -8.63 -5.00 -18.53
CA VAL A 225 -9.40 -6.08 -17.89
C VAL A 225 -8.49 -6.88 -16.96
N GLU A 226 -7.30 -7.25 -17.43
CA GLU A 226 -6.28 -7.93 -16.64
C GLU A 226 -5.80 -7.02 -15.50
N TYR A 227 -5.60 -5.72 -15.77
CA TYR A 227 -5.22 -4.74 -14.76
C TYR A 227 -6.28 -4.59 -13.67
N ALA A 228 -7.57 -4.51 -14.05
CA ALA A 228 -8.69 -4.52 -13.11
C ALA A 228 -8.73 -5.83 -12.32
N GLY A 229 -8.63 -6.98 -13.03
CA GLY A 229 -8.62 -8.31 -12.43
C GLY A 229 -7.54 -8.47 -11.36
N ALA A 230 -6.33 -7.98 -11.62
CA ALA A 230 -5.25 -7.98 -10.62
C ALA A 230 -5.64 -7.22 -9.35
N LYS A 231 -6.21 -6.01 -9.45
CA LYS A 231 -6.64 -5.23 -8.27
C LYS A 231 -7.80 -5.86 -7.52
N MET A 232 -8.73 -6.51 -8.23
CA MET A 232 -9.89 -7.18 -7.62
C MET A 232 -9.49 -8.33 -6.69
N GLN A 233 -8.29 -8.92 -6.86
CA GLN A 233 -7.78 -9.97 -5.97
C GLN A 233 -7.73 -9.53 -4.50
N LEU A 234 -7.46 -8.24 -4.21
CA LEU A 234 -7.47 -7.71 -2.84
C LEU A 234 -8.82 -7.91 -2.14
N PHE A 235 -9.92 -7.80 -2.89
CA PHE A 235 -11.28 -7.90 -2.38
C PHE A 235 -11.79 -9.36 -2.27
N ALA A 236 -11.02 -10.30 -2.79
CA ALA A 236 -11.26 -11.73 -2.69
C ALA A 236 -10.37 -12.44 -1.65
N MET A 237 -9.56 -11.67 -0.91
CA MET A 237 -8.66 -12.24 0.09
C MET A 237 -9.43 -12.84 1.28
N PRO A 238 -9.01 -14.01 1.77
CA PRO A 238 -9.62 -14.63 2.94
C PRO A 238 -9.59 -13.73 4.17
N GLY A 239 -10.67 -13.71 4.95
CA GLY A 239 -10.72 -12.95 6.19
C GLY A 239 -10.99 -11.44 6.03
N LEU A 240 -11.12 -10.93 4.81
CA LEU A 240 -11.50 -9.53 4.59
C LEU A 240 -12.85 -9.24 5.24
N MET A 241 -12.90 -8.23 6.10
CA MET A 241 -14.12 -7.85 6.82
C MET A 241 -14.81 -6.63 6.20
N ASN A 242 -14.05 -5.68 5.68
CA ASN A 242 -14.57 -4.39 5.22
C ASN A 242 -13.99 -4.00 3.86
N ALA A 243 -14.82 -3.39 3.01
CA ALA A 243 -14.44 -2.83 1.72
C ALA A 243 -14.95 -1.39 1.60
N VAL A 244 -14.04 -0.46 1.32
CA VAL A 244 -14.34 0.95 1.04
C VAL A 244 -14.09 1.20 -0.45
N ILE A 245 -15.12 1.54 -1.19
CA ILE A 245 -15.07 1.51 -2.65
C ILE A 245 -15.60 2.81 -3.26
N ASN A 246 -14.81 3.40 -4.15
CA ASN A 246 -15.27 4.47 -5.01
C ASN A 246 -16.26 3.92 -6.03
N ILE A 247 -17.54 4.21 -5.86
CA ILE A 247 -18.59 3.77 -6.78
C ILE A 247 -18.84 4.76 -7.93
N ASP A 248 -18.14 5.88 -8.00
CA ASP A 248 -18.10 6.74 -9.17
C ASP A 248 -17.24 6.12 -10.29
N ASP A 249 -16.33 5.23 -9.92
CA ASP A 249 -15.53 4.45 -10.85
C ASP A 249 -16.29 3.19 -11.30
N SER A 250 -16.30 2.91 -12.61
CA SER A 250 -17.04 1.77 -13.16
C SER A 250 -16.51 0.42 -12.65
N VAL A 251 -15.19 0.27 -12.49
CA VAL A 251 -14.57 -0.94 -11.92
C VAL A 251 -14.88 -1.02 -10.44
N GLY A 252 -14.87 0.11 -9.71
CA GLY A 252 -15.28 0.15 -8.31
C GLY A 252 -16.73 -0.33 -8.12
N SER A 253 -17.65 0.13 -8.97
CA SER A 253 -19.04 -0.34 -8.97
C SER A 253 -19.14 -1.84 -9.26
N GLU A 254 -18.33 -2.36 -10.17
CA GLU A 254 -18.28 -3.80 -10.47
C GLU A 254 -17.73 -4.62 -9.29
N VAL A 255 -16.66 -4.13 -8.64
CA VAL A 255 -16.12 -4.76 -7.41
C VAL A 255 -17.18 -4.80 -6.32
N ALA A 256 -17.88 -3.68 -6.09
CA ALA A 256 -18.93 -3.59 -5.06
C ALA A 256 -20.05 -4.62 -5.29
N MET A 257 -20.45 -4.88 -6.54
CA MET A 257 -21.45 -5.89 -6.89
C MET A 257 -20.98 -7.35 -6.69
N LYS A 258 -19.67 -7.59 -6.77
CA LYS A 258 -19.07 -8.93 -6.67
C LYS A 258 -18.59 -9.29 -5.27
N LEU A 259 -18.65 -8.36 -4.33
CA LEU A 259 -18.21 -8.61 -2.95
C LEU A 259 -19.00 -9.77 -2.30
N PRO A 260 -18.33 -10.63 -1.54
CA PRO A 260 -19.01 -11.62 -0.71
C PRO A 260 -19.94 -10.94 0.29
N PRO A 261 -21.13 -11.52 0.59
CA PRO A 261 -22.07 -10.95 1.57
C PRO A 261 -21.49 -10.82 3.00
N SER A 262 -20.39 -11.50 3.28
CA SER A 262 -19.68 -11.41 4.57
C SER A 262 -18.83 -10.16 4.72
N VAL A 263 -18.58 -9.42 3.62
CA VAL A 263 -17.76 -8.21 3.62
C VAL A 263 -18.66 -6.98 3.74
N ASN A 264 -18.43 -6.15 4.73
CA ASN A 264 -19.16 -4.89 4.92
C ASN A 264 -18.74 -3.88 3.83
N LEU A 265 -19.68 -3.57 2.92
CA LEU A 265 -19.45 -2.58 1.87
C LEU A 265 -19.73 -1.16 2.36
N CYS A 266 -18.78 -0.26 2.17
CA CYS A 266 -18.94 1.17 2.27
C CYS A 266 -18.61 1.83 0.91
N GLY A 267 -19.61 2.05 0.07
CA GLY A 267 -19.44 2.79 -1.18
C GLY A 267 -19.41 4.29 -0.95
N TYR A 268 -18.48 5.00 -1.58
CA TYR A 268 -18.45 6.46 -1.53
C TYR A 268 -18.56 7.08 -2.93
N SER A 269 -19.19 8.26 -3.01
CA SER A 269 -19.48 8.94 -4.28
C SER A 269 -19.60 10.46 -4.09
N LEU A 270 -19.17 11.21 -5.12
CA LEU A 270 -19.45 12.63 -5.29
C LEU A 270 -20.75 12.90 -6.08
N PHE A 271 -21.29 11.88 -6.78
CA PHE A 271 -22.38 12.06 -7.73
C PHE A 271 -23.65 11.27 -7.35
N ASN A 272 -23.52 10.18 -6.60
CA ASN A 272 -24.64 9.32 -6.21
C ASN A 272 -25.01 9.53 -4.74
N SER A 273 -26.10 10.24 -4.49
CA SER A 273 -26.61 10.54 -3.15
C SER A 273 -27.07 9.29 -2.34
N ASN A 274 -27.19 8.13 -2.99
CA ASN A 274 -27.52 6.86 -2.34
C ASN A 274 -26.25 6.08 -1.90
N ALA A 275 -25.05 6.60 -2.15
CA ALA A 275 -23.82 6.01 -1.64
C ALA A 275 -23.81 6.00 -0.11
N SER A 276 -23.07 5.05 0.48
CA SER A 276 -22.88 5.02 1.94
C SER A 276 -22.25 6.32 2.44
N ILE A 277 -21.27 6.84 1.71
CA ILE A 277 -20.68 8.17 1.98
C ILE A 277 -20.93 9.04 0.76
N TYR A 278 -21.57 10.18 0.98
CA TYR A 278 -21.88 11.14 -0.05
C TYR A 278 -21.48 12.55 0.39
N ALA A 279 -20.87 13.31 -0.51
CA ALA A 279 -20.48 14.69 -0.28
C ALA A 279 -21.40 15.65 -1.04
N GLU A 280 -21.93 16.66 -0.35
CA GLU A 280 -22.72 17.74 -0.92
C GLU A 280 -22.17 19.10 -0.48
N ASP A 281 -22.63 20.18 -1.08
CA ASP A 281 -22.20 21.55 -0.79
C ASP A 281 -20.68 21.73 -0.85
N VAL A 282 -20.07 21.15 -1.91
CA VAL A 282 -18.61 21.18 -2.07
C VAL A 282 -18.14 22.56 -2.46
N VAL A 283 -17.32 23.15 -1.60
CA VAL A 283 -16.67 24.44 -1.82
C VAL A 283 -15.16 24.22 -1.93
N LEU A 284 -14.56 24.67 -3.03
CA LEU A 284 -13.13 24.68 -3.27
C LEU A 284 -12.60 26.10 -3.19
N SER A 285 -11.48 26.28 -2.53
CA SER A 285 -10.84 27.59 -2.35
C SER A 285 -9.32 27.44 -2.34
N VAL A 286 -8.61 28.54 -2.45
CA VAL A 286 -7.13 28.56 -2.35
C VAL A 286 -6.61 28.04 -1.00
N SER A 287 -7.44 28.05 0.05
CA SER A 287 -7.09 27.55 1.39
C SER A 287 -7.47 26.08 1.61
N GLY A 288 -8.04 25.39 0.61
CA GLY A 288 -8.44 24.00 0.71
C GLY A 288 -9.88 23.74 0.25
N LEU A 289 -10.49 22.71 0.84
CA LEU A 289 -11.84 22.26 0.51
C LEU A 289 -12.75 22.16 1.74
N GLN A 290 -14.04 22.35 1.51
CA GLN A 290 -15.10 22.10 2.47
C GLN A 290 -16.24 21.35 1.79
N ALA A 291 -16.87 20.40 2.49
CA ALA A 291 -18.05 19.70 2.02
C ALA A 291 -18.93 19.27 3.19
N TYR A 292 -20.23 19.12 2.96
CA TYR A 292 -21.10 18.45 3.91
C TYR A 292 -21.11 16.94 3.58
N ILE A 293 -20.75 16.11 4.56
CA ILE A 293 -20.61 14.67 4.39
C ILE A 293 -21.78 13.96 5.07
N ARG A 294 -22.47 13.08 4.32
CA ARG A 294 -23.47 12.15 4.85
C ARG A 294 -22.89 10.75 4.90
N THR A 295 -23.11 10.05 5.99
CA THR A 295 -22.63 8.68 6.21
C THR A 295 -23.63 7.88 7.04
N PRO A 296 -23.53 6.55 7.10
CA PRO A 296 -24.31 5.72 8.00
C PRO A 296 -24.07 6.03 9.50
N TRP A 297 -22.96 6.65 9.83
CA TRP A 297 -22.56 7.00 11.21
C TRP A 297 -22.95 8.43 11.60
N GLY A 298 -23.68 9.13 10.73
CA GLY A 298 -24.10 10.52 10.93
C GLY A 298 -23.69 11.43 9.77
N SER A 299 -23.77 12.75 10.01
CA SER A 299 -23.42 13.77 9.01
C SER A 299 -22.68 14.91 9.65
N GLY A 300 -21.87 15.61 8.88
CA GLY A 300 -21.11 16.76 9.38
C GLY A 300 -20.34 17.49 8.30
N VAL A 301 -19.74 18.62 8.68
CA VAL A 301 -18.92 19.42 7.79
C VAL A 301 -17.47 18.93 7.82
N LEU A 302 -16.98 18.49 6.67
CA LEU A 302 -15.58 18.21 6.41
C LEU A 302 -14.89 19.51 6.01
N LYS A 303 -13.74 19.82 6.64
CA LYS A 303 -12.83 20.91 6.26
C LYS A 303 -11.42 20.37 6.15
N SER A 304 -10.71 20.70 5.08
CA SER A 304 -9.33 20.26 4.85
C SER A 304 -8.56 21.31 4.06
N HIS A 305 -7.26 21.39 4.33
CA HIS A 305 -6.32 22.22 3.57
C HIS A 305 -5.88 21.56 2.25
N LEU A 306 -6.28 20.31 2.00
CA LEU A 306 -5.97 19.64 0.76
C LEU A 306 -6.73 20.28 -0.41
N LEU A 307 -6.09 20.25 -1.60
CA LEU A 307 -6.67 20.80 -2.82
C LEU A 307 -7.30 19.71 -3.67
N GLY A 308 -8.44 20.00 -4.28
CA GLY A 308 -9.05 19.23 -5.35
C GLY A 308 -10.11 18.22 -4.93
N ARG A 309 -11.03 18.00 -5.88
CA ARG A 309 -12.15 17.04 -5.71
C ARG A 309 -11.66 15.61 -5.51
N PHE A 310 -10.56 15.23 -6.15
CA PHE A 310 -9.99 13.90 -5.95
C PHE A 310 -9.43 13.70 -4.52
N ASN A 311 -8.95 14.78 -3.86
CA ASN A 311 -8.59 14.70 -2.45
C ASN A 311 -9.82 14.65 -1.55
N LEU A 312 -10.95 15.24 -1.95
CA LEU A 312 -12.22 14.99 -1.25
C LEU A 312 -12.61 13.50 -1.35
N GLN A 313 -12.48 12.86 -2.53
CA GLN A 313 -12.70 11.43 -2.68
C GLN A 313 -11.73 10.60 -1.81
N ASN A 314 -10.45 10.97 -1.78
CA ASN A 314 -9.46 10.32 -0.90
C ASN A 314 -9.85 10.44 0.59
N LEU A 315 -10.31 11.62 1.02
CA LEU A 315 -10.78 11.84 2.40
C LEU A 315 -12.06 11.05 2.70
N MET A 316 -12.98 10.91 1.74
CA MET A 316 -14.16 10.05 1.91
C MET A 316 -13.77 8.58 2.08
N ALA A 317 -12.77 8.11 1.34
CA ALA A 317 -12.21 6.77 1.54
C ALA A 317 -11.58 6.60 2.94
N VAL A 318 -10.84 7.61 3.40
CA VAL A 318 -10.23 7.64 4.75
C VAL A 318 -11.31 7.62 5.83
N ILE A 319 -12.38 8.42 5.69
CA ILE A 319 -13.54 8.42 6.60
C ILE A 319 -14.16 7.02 6.65
N GLY A 320 -14.44 6.42 5.50
CA GLY A 320 -15.02 5.08 5.43
C GLY A 320 -14.18 4.03 6.13
N ALA A 321 -12.88 4.02 5.86
CA ALA A 321 -11.95 3.08 6.48
C ALA A 321 -11.84 3.27 8.01
N ALA A 322 -11.88 4.50 8.48
CA ALA A 322 -11.81 4.83 9.89
C ALA A 322 -13.11 4.47 10.64
N CYS A 323 -14.26 4.86 10.08
CA CYS A 323 -15.56 4.62 10.72
C CYS A 323 -15.95 3.12 10.71
N LEU A 324 -15.58 2.35 9.68
CA LEU A 324 -15.75 0.89 9.66
C LEU A 324 -14.92 0.18 10.76
N GLN A 325 -13.87 0.82 11.25
CA GLN A 325 -13.09 0.35 12.39
C GLN A 325 -13.57 0.90 13.74
N GLY A 326 -14.78 1.49 13.77
CA GLY A 326 -15.44 1.94 14.99
C GLY A 326 -15.09 3.34 15.46
N LEU A 327 -14.35 4.13 14.67
CA LEU A 327 -14.06 5.51 15.04
C LEU A 327 -15.28 6.41 14.82
N SER A 328 -15.52 7.36 15.74
CA SER A 328 -16.62 8.29 15.68
C SER A 328 -16.46 9.27 14.51
N LEU A 329 -17.49 9.45 13.67
CA LEU A 329 -17.47 10.39 12.56
C LEU A 329 -17.10 11.81 13.01
N ASN A 330 -17.67 12.28 14.12
CA ASN A 330 -17.41 13.64 14.62
C ASN A 330 -15.93 13.85 14.99
N GLU A 331 -15.32 12.85 15.63
CA GLU A 331 -13.89 12.89 15.96
C GLU A 331 -13.03 12.81 14.70
N VAL A 332 -13.37 11.91 13.77
CA VAL A 332 -12.70 11.80 12.46
C VAL A 332 -12.73 13.14 11.71
N LEU A 333 -13.91 13.80 11.61
CA LEU A 333 -14.03 15.10 10.95
C LEU A 333 -13.22 16.18 11.64
N SER A 334 -13.12 16.16 12.98
CA SER A 334 -12.31 17.12 13.73
C SER A 334 -10.80 16.96 13.47
N VAL A 335 -10.33 15.72 13.28
CA VAL A 335 -8.92 15.41 13.02
C VAL A 335 -8.55 15.68 11.56
N ILE A 336 -9.47 15.49 10.61
CA ILE A 336 -9.20 15.70 9.17
C ILE A 336 -8.63 17.10 8.89
N SER A 337 -9.05 18.12 9.61
CA SER A 337 -8.51 19.49 9.46
C SER A 337 -7.04 19.63 9.84
N GLN A 338 -6.48 18.67 10.59
CA GLN A 338 -5.09 18.63 11.04
C GLN A 338 -4.19 17.80 10.13
N LEU A 339 -4.78 17.02 9.21
CA LEU A 339 -4.02 16.17 8.29
C LEU A 339 -3.19 17.02 7.32
N GLN A 340 -1.94 16.63 7.15
CA GLN A 340 -1.01 17.32 6.27
C GLN A 340 -1.04 16.72 4.87
N ALA A 341 -0.83 17.58 3.87
CA ALA A 341 -0.62 17.13 2.50
C ALA A 341 0.55 16.13 2.43
N VAL A 342 0.42 15.19 1.55
CA VAL A 342 1.46 14.19 1.31
C VAL A 342 2.54 14.80 0.41
N PRO A 343 3.84 14.70 0.75
CA PRO A 343 4.91 15.26 -0.06
C PRO A 343 4.80 14.86 -1.54
N GLY A 344 4.87 15.84 -2.42
CA GLY A 344 4.72 15.66 -3.87
C GLY A 344 3.33 15.23 -4.33
N ARG A 345 2.26 15.40 -3.54
CA ARG A 345 0.87 15.10 -3.91
C ARG A 345 -0.03 16.32 -3.71
N MET A 346 -0.15 17.16 -4.74
CA MET A 346 -0.81 18.46 -4.64
C MET A 346 -0.32 19.28 -3.42
N GLU A 347 0.96 19.18 -3.16
CA GLU A 347 1.62 19.82 -2.04
C GLU A 347 1.75 21.32 -2.31
N LEU A 348 1.07 22.13 -1.50
CA LEU A 348 1.21 23.57 -1.54
C LEU A 348 2.49 23.97 -0.80
N ILE A 349 3.45 24.52 -1.52
CA ILE A 349 4.70 25.02 -0.94
C ILE A 349 4.45 26.46 -0.46
N SER A 350 4.45 26.66 0.85
CA SER A 350 4.39 28.01 1.44
C SER A 350 5.80 28.63 1.45
N SER A 351 5.88 29.91 1.06
CA SER A 351 7.14 30.65 1.07
C SER A 351 7.68 30.97 2.47
N ASP A 352 6.87 30.74 3.51
CA ASP A 352 7.20 31.05 4.90
C ASP A 352 7.47 29.79 5.73
N ALA A 353 8.67 29.29 5.68
CA ALA A 353 9.17 28.23 6.57
C ALA A 353 9.32 28.69 8.05
N GLY A 354 8.47 29.56 8.57
CA GLY A 354 8.66 30.08 9.93
C GLY A 354 7.49 30.77 10.62
N SER A 355 6.36 31.07 9.99
CA SER A 355 5.26 31.76 10.68
C SER A 355 3.95 30.98 10.67
N GLN A 356 3.50 30.57 11.85
CA GLN A 356 2.17 30.00 12.11
C GLN A 356 1.10 31.12 12.20
N SER A 357 1.02 32.03 11.23
CA SER A 357 -0.06 33.02 11.21
C SER A 357 -1.06 32.73 10.10
N THR A 358 -2.29 32.51 10.52
CA THR A 358 -3.47 32.17 9.70
C THR A 358 -4.01 33.31 8.83
N ASP A 359 -3.35 34.48 8.79
CA ASP A 359 -3.86 35.71 8.13
C ASP A 359 -2.81 36.41 7.23
N VAL A 360 -1.99 35.65 6.48
CA VAL A 360 -1.08 36.27 5.50
C VAL A 360 -1.71 36.17 4.12
N GLN A 361 -2.17 37.28 3.57
CA GLN A 361 -2.32 37.46 2.13
C GLN A 361 -0.94 37.34 1.50
N CYS A 362 -0.62 36.13 1.01
CA CYS A 362 0.62 35.87 0.27
C CYS A 362 0.63 36.76 -0.99
N SER A 363 1.51 37.74 -1.05
CA SER A 363 1.68 38.65 -2.20
C SER A 363 2.45 38.03 -3.38
N GLY A 364 2.80 36.75 -3.31
CA GLY A 364 3.55 36.02 -4.33
C GLY A 364 2.77 34.88 -4.98
N PRO A 365 3.35 34.25 -6.04
CA PRO A 365 2.75 33.08 -6.66
C PRO A 365 2.70 31.90 -5.68
N GLN A 366 1.58 31.18 -5.66
CA GLN A 366 1.48 29.90 -4.96
C GLN A 366 2.12 28.82 -5.81
N VAL A 367 2.93 27.97 -5.21
CA VAL A 367 3.59 26.84 -5.87
C VAL A 367 2.99 25.54 -5.38
N VAL A 368 2.49 24.73 -6.30
CA VAL A 368 1.97 23.39 -6.02
C VAL A 368 2.87 22.35 -6.68
N VAL A 369 3.30 21.35 -5.92
CA VAL A 369 4.10 20.22 -6.42
C VAL A 369 3.26 18.96 -6.46
N ASP A 370 3.28 18.27 -7.62
CA ASP A 370 2.58 17.00 -7.80
C ASP A 370 3.43 15.99 -8.58
N PHE A 371 3.26 14.72 -8.27
CA PHE A 371 3.95 13.59 -8.91
C PHE A 371 3.26 13.11 -10.21
N ALA A 372 2.25 13.80 -10.69
CA ALA A 372 1.55 13.47 -11.92
C ALA A 372 2.54 13.35 -13.09
N HIS A 373 2.55 12.20 -13.76
CA HIS A 373 3.49 11.87 -14.83
C HIS A 373 2.81 11.13 -16.00
N THR A 374 1.48 10.96 -15.94
CA THR A 374 0.67 10.46 -17.05
C THR A 374 -0.21 11.58 -17.59
N PRO A 375 -0.59 11.58 -18.90
CA PRO A 375 -1.45 12.62 -19.47
C PRO A 375 -2.74 12.83 -18.67
N ALA A 376 -3.43 11.77 -18.30
CA ALA A 376 -4.68 11.84 -17.53
C ALA A 376 -4.47 12.43 -16.13
N ALA A 377 -3.36 12.10 -15.45
CA ALA A 377 -3.05 12.67 -14.14
C ALA A 377 -2.71 14.17 -14.24
N LEU A 378 -1.93 14.57 -15.24
CA LEU A 378 -1.59 15.98 -15.50
C LEU A 378 -2.84 16.81 -15.81
N GLU A 379 -3.72 16.30 -16.67
CA GLU A 379 -5.01 16.94 -16.98
C GLU A 379 -5.85 17.14 -15.71
N SER A 380 -5.99 16.08 -14.89
CA SER A 380 -6.73 16.12 -13.62
C SER A 380 -6.16 17.16 -12.65
N VAL A 381 -4.85 17.24 -12.51
CA VAL A 381 -4.17 18.22 -11.66
C VAL A 381 -4.40 19.65 -12.15
N LEU A 382 -4.24 19.89 -13.46
CA LEU A 382 -4.42 21.22 -14.06
C LEU A 382 -5.88 21.69 -13.97
N MET A 383 -6.86 20.81 -14.27
CA MET A 383 -8.28 21.11 -14.11
C MET A 383 -8.62 21.45 -12.66
N THR A 384 -8.08 20.65 -11.72
CA THR A 384 -8.25 20.89 -10.29
C THR A 384 -7.69 22.25 -9.87
N LEU A 385 -6.45 22.54 -10.23
CA LEU A 385 -5.84 23.85 -9.90
C LEU A 385 -6.60 25.01 -10.52
N ARG A 386 -7.20 24.81 -11.69
CA ARG A 386 -8.07 25.84 -12.30
C ARG A 386 -9.33 26.12 -11.50
N GLU A 387 -9.91 25.12 -10.82
CA GLU A 387 -11.06 25.31 -9.91
C GLU A 387 -10.68 26.11 -8.64
N HIS A 388 -9.40 26.09 -8.25
CA HIS A 388 -8.89 26.81 -7.10
C HIS A 388 -8.28 28.19 -7.40
N CYS A 389 -7.95 28.47 -8.67
CA CYS A 389 -7.20 29.64 -9.10
C CYS A 389 -8.00 30.47 -10.11
N GLU A 390 -8.42 31.69 -9.74
CA GLU A 390 -9.06 32.64 -10.66
C GLU A 390 -8.03 33.36 -11.55
N GLY A 391 -6.76 33.42 -11.11
CA GLY A 391 -5.68 34.12 -11.77
C GLY A 391 -4.99 33.32 -12.87
N GLN A 392 -3.73 33.67 -13.14
CA GLN A 392 -2.91 33.00 -14.14
C GLN A 392 -2.37 31.67 -13.55
N LEU A 393 -2.54 30.56 -14.28
CA LEU A 393 -1.97 29.28 -13.97
C LEU A 393 -0.76 29.02 -14.87
N CYS A 394 0.42 28.87 -14.27
CA CYS A 394 1.66 28.54 -14.95
C CYS A 394 2.02 27.09 -14.66
N PHE A 395 2.36 26.34 -15.69
CA PHE A 395 2.72 24.93 -15.59
C PHE A 395 4.18 24.73 -15.96
N VAL A 396 4.93 24.08 -15.06
CA VAL A 396 6.33 23.69 -15.30
C VAL A 396 6.41 22.18 -15.19
N PHE A 397 6.84 21.52 -16.27
CA PHE A 397 6.99 20.07 -16.28
C PHE A 397 8.27 19.65 -16.99
N GLY A 398 8.75 18.47 -16.65
CA GLY A 398 9.85 17.81 -17.35
C GLY A 398 9.56 16.33 -17.49
N CYS A 399 9.86 15.77 -18.66
CA CYS A 399 9.82 14.33 -18.90
C CYS A 399 11.24 13.81 -19.01
N GLY A 400 11.60 12.83 -18.18
CA GLY A 400 12.86 12.11 -18.27
C GLY A 400 12.62 10.64 -18.62
N GLY A 401 13.43 10.09 -19.53
CA GLY A 401 13.49 8.66 -19.80
C GLY A 401 12.63 8.14 -20.95
N ASP A 402 12.82 6.86 -21.24
CA ASP A 402 12.17 6.11 -22.34
C ASP A 402 10.82 5.54 -21.87
N ARG A 403 9.86 6.40 -21.51
CA ARG A 403 8.49 5.96 -21.23
C ARG A 403 7.64 6.04 -22.48
N ASP A 404 6.46 5.38 -22.43
CA ASP A 404 5.46 5.34 -23.50
C ASP A 404 5.27 6.75 -24.11
N ARG A 405 5.50 6.86 -25.43
CA ARG A 405 5.39 8.11 -26.20
C ARG A 405 4.02 8.28 -26.86
N GLY A 406 3.06 7.39 -26.58
CA GLY A 406 1.72 7.36 -27.17
C GLY A 406 0.64 8.01 -26.35
#